data_2ab41432404d65b54ee7bdaa82482d60
#
_entry.id   2ab41432404d65b54ee7bdaa82482d60
#
_cell.length_a   1.000
_cell.length_b   1.000
_cell.length_c   1.000
_cell.angle_alpha   90.00
_cell.angle_beta   90.00
_cell.angle_gamma   90.00
#
_symmetry.space_group_name_H-M   'P 1'
#
loop_
_entity.id
_entity.type
_entity.pdbx_description
1 polymer ?
#
loop_
_entity_poly.entity_id
_entity_poly.type
_entity_poly.pdbx_seq_one_letter_code
_entity_poly.pdbx_strand_id
1 'polypeptide(L)'
;MELRVLSLYPEQMNIYADRGNIVFLQRRCEWRGIEFAYTGAGPGERVDPAAHDLFYIGGGQDRDQKMVAADMVASKRNDLAAAVDSGAVLLAVCGGYQLLGHSYQLGEDKLPGLGLVDIETVREPGPRLIGNVAIESDLGAGPRVLAGFENHGGRTYLGTGVHPLGRVLEGHGNNGRDGAEGVRRQNLIGTYLHGPLLPKNAWLADHLIAHALQRRYGARPELEQLDDDFEAAAHISARSAAGV
;
A
#
# COMPACT_ATOMS: atom_id res chain seq x y z
N MET A 1 14.25 19.74 1.91
CA MET A 1 13.59 18.70 2.78
C MET A 1 14.12 17.34 2.36
N GLU A 2 14.04 16.36 3.23
CA GLU A 2 14.44 14.97 2.98
C GLU A 2 13.27 14.03 3.32
N LEU A 3 12.96 13.08 2.45
CA LEU A 3 12.03 11.98 2.69
C LEU A 3 12.81 10.67 2.82
N ARG A 4 12.66 9.96 3.94
CA ARG A 4 13.33 8.68 4.21
C ARG A 4 12.34 7.53 4.04
N VAL A 5 12.61 6.68 3.07
CA VAL A 5 11.75 5.55 2.69
C VAL A 5 12.44 4.24 3.01
N LEU A 6 11.72 3.37 3.71
CA LEU A 6 12.11 1.98 3.93
C LEU A 6 11.22 1.05 3.13
N SER A 7 11.81 0.26 2.23
CA SER A 7 11.12 -0.86 1.60
C SER A 7 11.39 -2.15 2.36
N LEU A 8 10.32 -2.81 2.80
CA LEU A 8 10.38 -4.08 3.48
C LEU A 8 10.41 -5.21 2.47
N TYR A 9 11.40 -6.08 2.61
CA TYR A 9 11.62 -7.24 1.73
C TYR A 9 11.65 -6.89 0.24
N PRO A 10 12.51 -5.95 -0.20
CA PRO A 10 12.48 -5.41 -1.58
C PRO A 10 12.75 -6.46 -2.66
N GLU A 11 13.36 -7.59 -2.31
CA GLU A 11 13.63 -8.70 -3.24
C GLU A 11 12.49 -9.72 -3.26
N GLN A 12 11.83 -9.97 -2.12
CA GLN A 12 10.79 -10.99 -1.97
C GLN A 12 9.39 -10.44 -2.26
N MET A 13 9.17 -9.15 -1.95
CA MET A 13 7.87 -8.47 -2.05
C MET A 13 7.89 -7.43 -3.17
N ASN A 14 8.08 -7.87 -4.42
CA ASN A 14 8.24 -6.99 -5.59
C ASN A 14 7.67 -7.62 -6.86
N ILE A 15 6.43 -8.11 -6.82
CA ILE A 15 5.73 -8.63 -8.01
C ILE A 15 4.96 -7.50 -8.72
N TYR A 16 4.56 -7.75 -9.98
CA TYR A 16 3.76 -6.85 -10.82
C TYR A 16 4.32 -5.42 -10.95
N ALA A 17 5.65 -5.29 -10.98
CA ALA A 17 6.36 -4.02 -11.07
C ALA A 17 6.11 -3.07 -9.88
N ASP A 18 5.79 -3.59 -8.70
CA ASP A 18 5.53 -2.80 -7.49
C ASP A 18 6.68 -1.86 -7.10
N ARG A 19 7.92 -2.19 -7.50
CA ARG A 19 9.06 -1.28 -7.40
C ARG A 19 8.83 0.06 -8.12
N GLY A 20 7.95 0.08 -9.13
CA GLY A 20 7.55 1.30 -9.82
C GLY A 20 6.94 2.34 -8.88
N ASN A 21 6.32 1.92 -7.77
CA ASN A 21 5.82 2.84 -6.75
C ASN A 21 6.96 3.61 -6.07
N ILE A 22 8.06 2.93 -5.73
CA ILE A 22 9.25 3.54 -5.13
C ILE A 22 9.93 4.49 -6.11
N VAL A 23 10.13 4.06 -7.36
CA VAL A 23 10.72 4.90 -8.41
C VAL A 23 9.89 6.16 -8.63
N PHE A 24 8.56 6.03 -8.63
CA PHE A 24 7.67 7.16 -8.80
C PHE A 24 7.74 8.15 -7.62
N LEU A 25 7.72 7.66 -6.38
CA LEU A 25 7.92 8.51 -5.19
C LEU A 25 9.25 9.25 -5.25
N GLN A 26 10.32 8.56 -5.63
CA GLN A 26 11.64 9.17 -5.80
C GLN A 26 11.61 10.30 -6.83
N ARG A 27 11.05 10.06 -8.03
CA ARG A 27 10.98 11.08 -9.08
C ARG A 27 10.16 12.30 -8.66
N ARG A 28 9.01 12.08 -8.00
CA ARG A 28 8.19 13.20 -7.52
C ARG A 28 8.89 14.02 -6.43
N CYS A 29 9.75 13.42 -5.63
CA CYS A 29 10.61 14.14 -4.68
C CYS A 29 11.72 14.91 -5.41
N GLU A 30 12.45 14.24 -6.32
CA GLU A 30 13.54 14.85 -7.10
C GLU A 30 13.07 16.08 -7.89
N TRP A 31 11.93 16.00 -8.57
CA TRP A 31 11.35 17.12 -9.32
C TRP A 31 10.99 18.33 -8.45
N ARG A 32 10.83 18.12 -7.14
CA ARG A 32 10.55 19.17 -6.15
C ARG A 32 11.77 19.57 -5.31
N GLY A 33 12.96 19.08 -5.64
CA GLY A 33 14.17 19.34 -4.86
C GLY A 33 14.12 18.76 -3.44
N ILE A 34 13.31 17.70 -3.23
CA ILE A 34 13.24 16.95 -1.98
C ILE A 34 14.23 15.79 -2.09
N GLU A 35 15.18 15.71 -1.17
CA GLU A 35 16.12 14.59 -1.07
C GLU A 35 15.35 13.30 -0.77
N PHE A 36 15.68 12.22 -1.47
CA PHE A 36 15.03 10.92 -1.33
C PHE A 36 16.04 9.89 -0.83
N ALA A 37 15.97 9.57 0.46
CA ALA A 37 16.80 8.55 1.07
C ALA A 37 16.05 7.20 1.06
N TYR A 38 16.60 6.21 0.37
CA TYR A 38 15.99 4.88 0.24
C TYR A 38 16.86 3.82 0.91
N THR A 39 16.21 2.99 1.72
CA THR A 39 16.82 1.81 2.33
C THR A 39 15.90 0.60 2.15
N GLY A 40 16.48 -0.61 2.20
CA GLY A 40 15.75 -1.86 2.23
C GLY A 40 15.96 -2.57 3.57
N ALA A 41 14.97 -3.34 4.02
CA ALA A 41 15.12 -4.26 5.15
C ALA A 41 14.62 -5.65 4.74
N GLY A 42 15.55 -6.58 4.62
CA GLY A 42 15.32 -7.98 4.29
C GLY A 42 15.03 -8.86 5.51
N PRO A 43 15.06 -10.20 5.31
CA PRO A 43 14.90 -11.17 6.39
C PRO A 43 15.97 -11.01 7.48
N GLY A 44 15.57 -11.07 8.76
CA GLY A 44 16.45 -10.95 9.93
C GLY A 44 16.92 -9.53 10.25
N GLU A 45 16.71 -8.55 9.36
CA GLU A 45 17.09 -7.17 9.61
C GLU A 45 16.05 -6.46 10.50
N ARG A 46 16.54 -5.61 11.41
CA ARG A 46 15.72 -4.80 12.31
C ARG A 46 15.28 -3.52 11.62
N VAL A 47 14.15 -2.99 12.05
CA VAL A 47 13.61 -1.71 11.60
C VAL A 47 13.70 -0.71 12.74
N ASP A 48 14.24 0.49 12.46
CA ASP A 48 14.15 1.61 13.39
C ASP A 48 12.90 2.44 13.02
N PRO A 49 11.86 2.47 13.88
CA PRO A 49 10.62 3.18 13.61
C PRO A 49 10.79 4.70 13.53
N ALA A 50 11.88 5.25 14.09
CA ALA A 50 12.17 6.70 14.07
C ALA A 50 13.03 7.13 12.87
N ALA A 51 13.73 6.19 12.23
CA ALA A 51 14.67 6.50 11.15
C ALA A 51 14.00 6.80 9.81
N HIS A 52 12.74 6.37 9.62
CA HIS A 52 12.05 6.45 8.32
C HIS A 52 10.68 7.14 8.45
N ASP A 53 10.28 7.82 7.41
CA ASP A 53 9.05 8.61 7.33
C ASP A 53 7.94 7.85 6.59
N LEU A 54 8.34 7.01 5.63
CA LEU A 54 7.46 6.17 4.82
C LEU A 54 8.00 4.74 4.76
N PHE A 55 7.11 3.79 5.04
CA PHE A 55 7.34 2.35 4.94
C PHE A 55 6.56 1.79 3.75
N TYR A 56 7.18 0.90 2.99
CA TYR A 56 6.57 0.27 1.83
C TYR A 56 6.69 -1.26 1.89
N ILE A 57 5.58 -1.94 1.61
CA ILE A 57 5.53 -3.40 1.47
C ILE A 57 4.81 -3.71 0.16
N GLY A 58 5.48 -4.31 -0.79
CA GLY A 58 4.91 -4.71 -2.07
C GLY A 58 4.16 -6.04 -2.03
N GLY A 59 3.76 -6.52 -3.20
CA GLY A 59 3.21 -7.86 -3.37
C GLY A 59 4.30 -8.93 -3.42
N GLY A 60 3.96 -10.15 -3.00
CA GLY A 60 4.88 -11.31 -3.02
C GLY A 60 4.24 -12.55 -3.62
N GLN A 61 5.07 -13.49 -4.08
CA GLN A 61 4.61 -14.81 -4.44
C GLN A 61 4.32 -15.65 -3.18
N ASP A 62 3.42 -16.62 -3.27
CA ASP A 62 2.98 -17.45 -2.15
C ASP A 62 4.14 -18.05 -1.34
N ARG A 63 5.20 -18.52 -2.04
CA ARG A 63 6.39 -19.07 -1.40
C ARG A 63 7.11 -18.06 -0.53
N ASP A 64 7.29 -16.86 -1.04
CA ASP A 64 8.05 -15.79 -0.37
C ASP A 64 7.23 -15.21 0.78
N GLN A 65 5.91 -15.09 0.62
CA GLN A 65 5.01 -14.60 1.68
C GLN A 65 5.08 -15.44 2.96
N LYS A 66 5.27 -16.75 2.88
CA LYS A 66 5.38 -17.63 4.05
C LYS A 66 6.60 -17.30 4.90
N MET A 67 7.75 -17.15 4.26
CA MET A 67 9.00 -16.77 4.93
C MET A 67 8.92 -15.35 5.47
N VAL A 68 8.41 -14.41 4.66
CA VAL A 68 8.23 -13.00 5.03
C VAL A 68 7.28 -12.85 6.23
N ALA A 69 6.14 -13.56 6.24
CA ALA A 69 5.20 -13.51 7.36
C ALA A 69 5.84 -13.92 8.68
N ALA A 70 6.59 -15.02 8.69
CA ALA A 70 7.27 -15.51 9.89
C ALA A 70 8.30 -14.52 10.42
N ASP A 71 9.18 -14.03 9.53
CA ASP A 71 10.22 -13.06 9.92
C ASP A 71 9.62 -11.70 10.32
N MET A 72 8.63 -11.21 9.59
CA MET A 72 7.98 -9.92 9.87
C MET A 72 7.35 -9.90 11.27
N VAL A 73 6.66 -10.98 11.64
CA VAL A 73 6.06 -11.12 12.97
C VAL A 73 7.12 -11.26 14.07
N ALA A 74 8.19 -12.02 13.81
CA ALA A 74 9.23 -12.28 14.80
C ALA A 74 10.15 -11.07 15.03
N SER A 75 10.48 -10.31 13.98
CA SER A 75 11.54 -9.30 14.02
C SER A 75 11.08 -7.85 13.84
N LYS A 76 9.90 -7.58 13.23
CA LYS A 76 9.51 -6.23 12.79
C LYS A 76 8.16 -5.74 13.32
N ARG A 77 7.31 -6.63 13.85
CA ARG A 77 5.94 -6.28 14.27
C ARG A 77 5.88 -5.07 15.19
N ASN A 78 6.64 -5.10 16.29
CA ASN A 78 6.58 -4.04 17.30
C ASN A 78 7.14 -2.72 16.78
N ASP A 79 8.19 -2.77 15.98
CA ASP A 79 8.80 -1.58 15.38
C ASP A 79 7.87 -0.93 14.34
N LEU A 80 7.20 -1.74 13.51
CA LEU A 80 6.20 -1.24 12.56
C LEU A 80 4.95 -0.69 13.26
N ALA A 81 4.51 -1.33 14.34
CA ALA A 81 3.40 -0.79 15.14
C ALA A 81 3.78 0.58 15.73
N ALA A 82 4.97 0.70 16.33
CA ALA A 82 5.46 1.97 16.86
C ALA A 82 5.59 3.04 15.76
N ALA A 83 6.06 2.68 14.56
CA ALA A 83 6.13 3.60 13.43
C ALA A 83 4.74 4.12 13.04
N VAL A 84 3.76 3.23 12.84
CA VAL A 84 2.38 3.60 12.46
C VAL A 84 1.74 4.45 13.56
N ASP A 85 1.85 4.04 14.82
CA ASP A 85 1.26 4.77 15.96
C ASP A 85 1.88 6.16 16.15
N SER A 86 3.14 6.34 15.74
CA SER A 86 3.81 7.65 15.70
C SER A 86 3.50 8.47 14.45
N GLY A 87 2.60 8.00 13.59
CA GLY A 87 2.13 8.70 12.40
C GLY A 87 2.97 8.52 11.13
N ALA A 88 3.88 7.52 11.10
CA ALA A 88 4.58 7.19 9.86
C ALA A 88 3.60 6.75 8.78
N VAL A 89 3.94 7.07 7.53
CA VAL A 89 3.20 6.55 6.39
C VAL A 89 3.57 5.08 6.16
N LEU A 90 2.58 4.22 5.96
CA LEU A 90 2.79 2.85 5.52
C LEU A 90 1.90 2.55 4.34
N LEU A 91 2.50 2.21 3.20
CA LEU A 91 1.80 1.71 2.01
C LEU A 91 2.10 0.22 1.83
N ALA A 92 1.05 -0.59 1.86
CA ALA A 92 1.14 -2.03 1.69
C ALA A 92 0.26 -2.50 0.52
N VAL A 93 0.86 -3.23 -0.43
CA VAL A 93 0.20 -3.65 -1.66
C VAL A 93 0.06 -5.18 -1.69
N CYS A 94 -1.12 -5.68 -2.02
CA CYS A 94 -1.45 -7.08 -2.26
C CYS A 94 -1.02 -8.02 -1.12
N GLY A 95 0.05 -8.81 -1.30
CA GLY A 95 0.59 -9.67 -0.24
C GLY A 95 1.00 -8.89 1.01
N GLY A 96 1.59 -7.70 0.83
CA GLY A 96 1.89 -6.78 1.93
C GLY A 96 0.63 -6.33 2.66
N TYR A 97 -0.45 -6.02 1.94
CA TYR A 97 -1.74 -5.68 2.53
C TYR A 97 -2.29 -6.82 3.38
N GLN A 98 -2.27 -8.04 2.88
CA GLN A 98 -2.74 -9.23 3.60
C GLN A 98 -2.00 -9.44 4.93
N LEU A 99 -0.70 -9.14 4.96
CA LEU A 99 0.14 -9.28 6.16
C LEU A 99 -0.12 -8.21 7.22
N LEU A 100 -0.84 -7.11 6.92
CA LEU A 100 -1.19 -6.09 7.92
C LEU A 100 -2.19 -6.59 8.96
N GLY A 101 -3.01 -7.58 8.61
CA GLY A 101 -4.08 -8.12 9.46
C GLY A 101 -3.60 -9.09 10.53
N HIS A 102 -4.56 -9.76 11.15
CA HIS A 102 -4.29 -10.76 12.19
C HIS A 102 -3.72 -12.04 11.60
N SER A 103 -4.27 -12.45 10.46
CA SER A 103 -3.87 -13.68 9.78
C SER A 103 -4.20 -13.63 8.29
N TYR A 104 -3.46 -14.43 7.56
CA TYR A 104 -3.65 -14.66 6.14
C TYR A 104 -3.63 -16.14 5.84
N GLN A 105 -4.64 -16.64 5.12
CA GLN A 105 -4.71 -18.04 4.72
C GLN A 105 -4.07 -18.25 3.34
N LEU A 106 -3.04 -19.09 3.31
CA LEU A 106 -2.30 -19.47 2.11
C LEU A 106 -2.43 -20.98 1.88
N GLY A 107 -3.30 -21.39 0.96
CA GLY A 107 -3.67 -22.79 0.80
C GLY A 107 -4.33 -23.32 2.08
N GLU A 108 -3.76 -24.38 2.67
CA GLU A 108 -4.20 -24.93 3.96
C GLU A 108 -3.53 -24.27 5.18
N ASP A 109 -2.46 -23.51 4.97
CA ASP A 109 -1.72 -22.84 6.04
C ASP A 109 -2.37 -21.53 6.44
N LYS A 110 -2.50 -21.29 7.74
CA LYS A 110 -2.86 -19.99 8.30
C LYS A 110 -1.59 -19.31 8.79
N LEU A 111 -1.18 -18.25 8.08
CA LEU A 111 0.01 -17.47 8.41
C LEU A 111 -0.36 -16.34 9.38
N PRO A 112 0.47 -16.06 10.40
CA PRO A 112 0.25 -14.90 11.26
C PRO A 112 0.54 -13.60 10.51
N GLY A 113 -0.24 -12.56 10.78
CA GLY A 113 -0.01 -11.21 10.31
C GLY A 113 0.55 -10.29 11.39
N LEU A 114 0.73 -9.04 11.03
CA LEU A 114 1.26 -8.00 11.93
C LEU A 114 0.24 -7.55 12.99
N GLY A 115 -1.07 -7.68 12.71
CA GLY A 115 -2.13 -7.17 13.60
C GLY A 115 -2.17 -5.66 13.69
N LEU A 116 -1.69 -4.94 12.68
CA LEU A 116 -1.70 -3.46 12.63
C LEU A 116 -3.10 -2.92 12.35
N VAL A 117 -3.94 -3.69 11.68
CA VAL A 117 -5.34 -3.38 11.38
C VAL A 117 -6.21 -4.61 11.65
N ASP A 118 -7.45 -4.39 12.03
CA ASP A 118 -8.42 -5.47 12.30
C ASP A 118 -9.00 -5.97 10.97
N ILE A 119 -8.21 -6.79 10.28
CA ILE A 119 -8.61 -7.48 9.05
C ILE A 119 -8.19 -8.94 9.10
N GLU A 120 -8.94 -9.78 8.43
CA GLU A 120 -8.60 -11.17 8.20
C GLU A 120 -8.68 -11.49 6.70
N THR A 121 -7.66 -12.20 6.20
CA THR A 121 -7.68 -12.67 4.81
C THR A 121 -7.81 -14.19 4.79
N VAL A 122 -8.85 -14.67 4.13
CA VAL A 122 -9.14 -16.11 4.00
C VAL A 122 -9.03 -16.55 2.55
N ARG A 123 -8.75 -17.83 2.34
CA ARG A 123 -8.83 -18.47 1.03
C ARG A 123 -10.20 -19.13 0.89
N GLU A 124 -11.04 -18.58 0.03
CA GLU A 124 -12.32 -19.16 -0.31
C GLU A 124 -12.25 -19.98 -1.62
N PRO A 125 -13.13 -20.96 -1.80
CA PRO A 125 -13.30 -21.64 -3.08
C PRO A 125 -13.66 -20.66 -4.20
N GLY A 126 -13.15 -20.90 -5.39
CA GLY A 126 -13.45 -20.09 -6.57
C GLY A 126 -12.20 -19.54 -7.25
N PRO A 127 -12.37 -18.82 -8.35
CA PRO A 127 -11.26 -18.23 -9.11
C PRO A 127 -10.59 -17.10 -8.33
N ARG A 128 -9.36 -16.76 -8.74
CA ARG A 128 -8.73 -15.51 -8.31
C ARG A 128 -9.55 -14.33 -8.79
N LEU A 129 -9.54 -13.24 -8.02
CA LEU A 129 -10.07 -11.96 -8.44
C LEU A 129 -9.00 -11.27 -9.29
N ILE A 130 -9.28 -11.14 -10.58
CA ILE A 130 -8.32 -10.62 -11.57
C ILE A 130 -9.05 -9.65 -12.49
N GLY A 131 -8.53 -8.46 -12.64
CA GLY A 131 -9.09 -7.48 -13.56
C GLY A 131 -8.61 -6.06 -13.31
N ASN A 132 -9.07 -5.15 -14.13
CA ASN A 132 -8.94 -3.74 -13.84
C ASN A 132 -9.92 -3.39 -12.71
N VAL A 133 -9.50 -2.48 -11.84
CA VAL A 133 -10.27 -2.05 -10.69
C VAL A 133 -10.22 -0.53 -10.56
N ALA A 134 -11.35 0.07 -10.26
CA ALA A 134 -11.47 1.48 -9.92
C ALA A 134 -12.29 1.65 -8.64
N ILE A 135 -11.83 2.51 -7.77
CA ILE A 135 -12.51 2.81 -6.51
C ILE A 135 -12.64 4.31 -6.31
N GLU A 136 -13.65 4.71 -5.56
CA GLU A 136 -13.78 6.06 -5.04
C GLU A 136 -13.22 6.11 -3.62
N SER A 137 -12.24 7.00 -3.40
CA SER A 137 -11.56 7.16 -2.12
C SER A 137 -11.54 8.63 -1.72
N ASP A 138 -11.81 8.90 -0.43
CA ASP A 138 -11.64 10.23 0.17
C ASP A 138 -10.62 10.15 1.31
N LEU A 139 -9.47 10.77 1.08
CA LEU A 139 -8.37 10.89 2.05
C LEU A 139 -8.33 12.29 2.71
N GLY A 140 -9.48 12.96 2.78
CA GLY A 140 -9.63 14.26 3.45
C GLY A 140 -9.52 15.48 2.52
N ALA A 141 -9.46 15.25 1.19
CA ALA A 141 -9.45 16.32 0.18
C ALA A 141 -10.64 16.21 -0.79
N GLY A 142 -11.69 15.49 -0.39
CA GLY A 142 -12.83 15.13 -1.21
C GLY A 142 -12.61 13.84 -2.01
N PRO A 143 -13.71 13.26 -2.53
CA PRO A 143 -13.67 11.99 -3.23
C PRO A 143 -12.88 12.08 -4.54
N ARG A 144 -12.02 11.09 -4.76
CA ARG A 144 -11.22 10.92 -5.98
C ARG A 144 -11.20 9.46 -6.39
N VAL A 145 -11.05 9.22 -7.69
CA VAL A 145 -10.89 7.85 -8.20
C VAL A 145 -9.44 7.40 -8.04
N LEU A 146 -9.27 6.16 -7.58
CA LEU A 146 -8.04 5.39 -7.71
C LEU A 146 -8.29 4.26 -8.70
N ALA A 147 -7.38 4.09 -9.66
CA ALA A 147 -7.46 3.05 -10.66
C ALA A 147 -6.21 2.16 -10.65
N GLY A 148 -6.39 0.88 -10.87
CA GLY A 148 -5.30 -0.10 -10.86
C GLY A 148 -5.71 -1.42 -11.47
N PHE A 149 -4.96 -2.45 -11.12
CA PHE A 149 -5.20 -3.82 -11.51
C PHE A 149 -5.18 -4.70 -10.25
N GLU A 150 -6.11 -5.62 -10.11
CA GLU A 150 -6.15 -6.58 -9.01
C GLU A 150 -5.86 -7.99 -9.50
N ASN A 151 -5.10 -8.76 -8.72
CA ASN A 151 -4.85 -10.17 -8.97
C ASN A 151 -4.54 -10.90 -7.66
N HIS A 152 -5.56 -11.32 -6.95
CA HIS A 152 -5.39 -11.99 -5.66
C HIS A 152 -6.34 -13.16 -5.46
N GLY A 153 -5.89 -14.15 -4.68
CA GLY A 153 -6.69 -15.31 -4.32
C GLY A 153 -7.34 -15.20 -2.94
N GLY A 154 -6.81 -14.32 -2.09
CA GLY A 154 -7.39 -14.04 -0.77
C GLY A 154 -8.68 -13.23 -0.86
N ARG A 155 -9.52 -13.41 0.17
CA ARG A 155 -10.71 -12.60 0.42
C ARG A 155 -10.48 -11.90 1.75
N THR A 156 -10.36 -10.58 1.72
CA THR A 156 -10.09 -9.78 2.92
C THR A 156 -11.39 -9.21 3.46
N TYR A 157 -11.59 -9.43 4.74
CA TYR A 157 -12.74 -8.92 5.50
C TYR A 157 -12.26 -7.91 6.53
N LEU A 158 -12.95 -6.78 6.58
CA LEU A 158 -12.67 -5.71 7.54
C LEU A 158 -13.44 -5.97 8.83
N GLY A 159 -12.76 -5.78 9.96
CA GLY A 159 -13.38 -5.83 11.30
C GLY A 159 -14.31 -4.64 11.57
N THR A 160 -15.01 -4.71 12.68
CA THR A 160 -15.96 -3.66 13.07
C THR A 160 -15.25 -2.32 13.29
N GLY A 161 -15.72 -1.27 12.62
CA GLY A 161 -15.16 0.08 12.75
C GLY A 161 -13.88 0.32 11.94
N VAL A 162 -13.43 -0.65 11.17
CA VAL A 162 -12.33 -0.48 10.22
C VAL A 162 -12.84 0.17 8.95
N HIS A 163 -12.10 1.18 8.47
CA HIS A 163 -12.48 1.91 7.26
C HIS A 163 -11.78 1.33 6.03
N PRO A 164 -12.51 1.06 4.93
CA PRO A 164 -11.88 0.73 3.65
C PRO A 164 -11.08 1.93 3.12
N LEU A 165 -10.13 1.67 2.23
CA LEU A 165 -9.46 2.70 1.45
C LEU A 165 -10.47 3.40 0.54
N GLY A 166 -11.40 2.64 -0.06
CA GLY A 166 -12.44 3.20 -0.90
C GLY A 166 -13.58 2.22 -1.20
N ARG A 167 -14.59 2.76 -1.89
CA ARG A 167 -15.73 2.02 -2.40
C ARG A 167 -15.45 1.60 -3.85
N VAL A 168 -15.66 0.34 -4.15
CA VAL A 168 -15.51 -0.19 -5.51
C VAL A 168 -16.52 0.47 -6.45
N LEU A 169 -16.02 1.02 -7.54
CA LEU A 169 -16.82 1.49 -8.68
C LEU A 169 -16.90 0.41 -9.75
N GLU A 170 -15.77 -0.25 -10.01
CA GLU A 170 -15.63 -1.36 -10.96
C GLU A 170 -14.54 -2.30 -10.46
N GLY A 171 -14.69 -3.60 -10.68
CA GLY A 171 -13.79 -4.65 -10.19
C GLY A 171 -14.34 -5.40 -8.98
N HIS A 172 -13.47 -6.09 -8.26
CA HIS A 172 -13.88 -6.99 -7.18
C HIS A 172 -13.57 -6.45 -5.78
N GLY A 173 -12.46 -5.70 -5.63
CA GLY A 173 -12.01 -5.17 -4.35
C GLY A 173 -11.61 -6.27 -3.36
N ASN A 174 -11.82 -6.04 -2.07
CA ASN A 174 -11.33 -6.90 -0.99
C ASN A 174 -11.76 -8.36 -1.10
N ASN A 175 -13.01 -8.61 -1.50
CA ASN A 175 -13.58 -9.97 -1.48
C ASN A 175 -14.60 -10.26 -2.59
N GLY A 176 -14.89 -9.29 -3.45
CA GLY A 176 -15.85 -9.39 -4.56
C GLY A 176 -17.31 -9.36 -4.13
N ARG A 177 -17.64 -8.92 -2.90
CA ARG A 177 -19.00 -8.99 -2.35
C ARG A 177 -19.48 -7.71 -1.67
N ASP A 178 -18.65 -7.11 -0.83
CA ASP A 178 -19.05 -6.01 0.05
C ASP A 178 -18.86 -4.61 -0.58
N GLY A 179 -18.26 -4.55 -1.76
CA GLY A 179 -18.00 -3.29 -2.45
C GLY A 179 -16.91 -2.42 -1.79
N ALA A 180 -16.18 -2.98 -0.83
CA ALA A 180 -15.04 -2.31 -0.21
C ALA A 180 -13.73 -2.71 -0.90
N GLU A 181 -12.77 -1.79 -0.94
CA GLU A 181 -11.40 -2.06 -1.37
C GLU A 181 -10.42 -1.44 -0.40
N GLY A 182 -9.37 -2.24 -0.10
CA GLY A 182 -8.28 -1.84 0.77
C GLY A 182 -8.69 -1.57 2.21
N VAL A 183 -7.78 -0.95 2.94
CA VAL A 183 -7.96 -0.51 4.31
C VAL A 183 -7.20 0.78 4.55
N ARG A 184 -7.71 1.63 5.43
CA ARG A 184 -6.98 2.79 5.95
C ARG A 184 -7.07 2.89 7.46
N ARG A 185 -5.95 3.27 8.10
CA ARG A 185 -5.85 3.62 9.51
C ARG A 185 -4.82 4.74 9.66
N GLN A 186 -5.24 5.95 10.00
CA GLN A 186 -4.34 7.12 10.01
C GLN A 186 -3.60 7.25 8.66
N ASN A 187 -2.26 7.16 8.64
CA ASN A 187 -1.42 7.22 7.46
C ASN A 187 -1.03 5.82 6.92
N LEU A 188 -1.66 4.76 7.43
CA LEU A 188 -1.52 3.41 6.89
C LEU A 188 -2.56 3.18 5.80
N ILE A 189 -2.10 2.70 4.65
CA ILE A 189 -2.93 2.28 3.51
C ILE A 189 -2.52 0.87 3.12
N GLY A 190 -3.50 -0.03 3.09
CA GLY A 190 -3.37 -1.37 2.49
C GLY A 190 -4.32 -1.49 1.30
N THR A 191 -3.90 -2.10 0.19
CA THR A 191 -4.70 -2.17 -1.04
C THR A 191 -4.33 -3.36 -1.91
N TYR A 192 -5.29 -3.84 -2.71
CA TYR A 192 -5.03 -4.81 -3.78
C TYR A 192 -4.70 -4.15 -5.13
N LEU A 193 -4.76 -2.83 -5.24
CA LEU A 193 -4.44 -2.14 -6.48
C LEU A 193 -2.95 -2.22 -6.80
N HIS A 194 -2.66 -2.81 -7.95
CA HIS A 194 -1.32 -2.98 -8.50
C HIS A 194 -1.09 -2.21 -9.79
N GLY A 195 0.10 -2.45 -10.37
CA GLY A 195 0.46 -2.31 -11.71
C GLY A 195 1.10 -1.05 -12.24
N PRO A 196 2.09 -0.43 -11.61
CA PRO A 196 2.18 0.03 -10.23
C PRO A 196 1.09 1.06 -9.91
N LEU A 197 0.70 1.14 -8.64
CA LEU A 197 -0.42 1.98 -8.17
C LEU A 197 -0.16 3.48 -8.37
N LEU A 198 0.98 3.97 -7.89
CA LEU A 198 1.24 5.40 -7.75
C LEU A 198 1.39 6.15 -9.07
N PRO A 199 2.06 5.62 -10.11
CA PRO A 199 2.15 6.31 -11.41
C PRO A 199 0.79 6.54 -12.10
N LYS A 200 -0.20 5.71 -11.79
CA LYS A 200 -1.59 5.88 -12.30
C LYS A 200 -2.42 6.81 -11.43
N ASN A 201 -1.94 7.15 -10.23
CA ASN A 201 -2.65 7.90 -9.22
C ASN A 201 -1.70 8.90 -8.55
N ALA A 202 -1.16 9.84 -9.34
CA ALA A 202 -0.11 10.78 -8.90
C ALA A 202 -0.51 11.55 -7.62
N TRP A 203 -1.79 11.93 -7.50
CA TRP A 203 -2.29 12.61 -6.32
C TRP A 203 -2.12 11.78 -5.02
N LEU A 204 -2.20 10.44 -5.12
CA LEU A 204 -1.98 9.56 -3.96
C LEU A 204 -0.50 9.58 -3.56
N ALA A 205 0.42 9.58 -4.54
CA ALA A 205 1.85 9.70 -4.24
C ALA A 205 2.16 11.01 -3.51
N ASP A 206 1.59 12.13 -3.97
CA ASP A 206 1.76 13.43 -3.32
C ASP A 206 1.13 13.47 -1.92
N HIS A 207 -0.02 12.83 -1.74
CA HIS A 207 -0.64 12.67 -0.44
C HIS A 207 0.30 11.94 0.54
N LEU A 208 0.89 10.81 0.12
CA LEU A 208 1.82 10.04 0.95
C LEU A 208 3.09 10.83 1.27
N ILE A 209 3.69 11.52 0.29
CA ILE A 209 4.87 12.38 0.48
C ILE A 209 4.56 13.49 1.49
N ALA A 210 3.45 14.20 1.31
CA ALA A 210 3.08 15.32 2.19
C ALA A 210 2.88 14.87 3.64
N HIS A 211 2.22 13.72 3.88
CA HIS A 211 2.03 13.18 5.22
C HIS A 211 3.33 12.68 5.86
N ALA A 212 4.20 12.04 5.07
CA ALA A 212 5.51 11.60 5.56
C ALA A 212 6.39 12.80 5.97
N LEU A 213 6.42 13.86 5.16
CA LEU A 213 7.12 15.09 5.48
C LEU A 213 6.47 15.83 6.67
N GLN A 214 5.15 15.82 6.80
CA GLN A 214 4.45 16.38 7.96
C GLN A 214 4.91 15.73 9.26
N ARG A 215 4.98 14.38 9.30
CA ARG A 215 5.48 13.66 10.47
C ARG A 215 6.90 14.10 10.83
N ARG A 216 7.77 14.24 9.83
CA ARG A 216 9.18 14.58 10.05
C ARG A 216 9.40 16.02 10.48
N TYR A 217 8.68 16.97 9.87
CA TYR A 217 8.91 18.41 10.05
C TYR A 217 7.86 19.11 10.92
N GLY A 218 6.86 18.39 11.41
CA GLY A 218 5.81 18.91 12.30
C GLY A 218 4.69 19.66 11.60
N ALA A 219 4.88 20.08 10.35
CA ALA A 219 3.87 20.76 9.54
C ALA A 219 3.76 20.12 8.16
N ARG A 220 2.54 20.03 7.63
CA ARG A 220 2.30 19.51 6.28
C ARG A 220 2.81 20.54 5.26
N PRO A 221 3.81 20.20 4.44
CA PRO A 221 4.29 21.13 3.43
C PRO A 221 3.27 21.25 2.30
N GLU A 222 3.19 22.44 1.72
CA GLU A 222 2.57 22.63 0.42
C GLU A 222 3.59 22.14 -0.63
N LEU A 223 3.21 21.08 -1.35
CA LEU A 223 4.05 20.54 -2.42
C LEU A 223 3.88 21.38 -3.67
N GLU A 224 5.00 21.74 -4.31
CA GLU A 224 4.98 22.41 -5.61
C GLU A 224 4.20 21.56 -6.61
N GLN A 225 3.33 22.21 -7.40
CA GLN A 225 2.58 21.57 -8.46
C GLN A 225 3.52 21.16 -9.60
N LEU A 226 3.43 19.90 -10.02
CA LEU A 226 4.18 19.37 -11.17
C LEU A 226 3.32 19.41 -12.42
N ASP A 227 3.97 19.34 -13.57
CA ASP A 227 3.32 19.01 -14.82
C ASP A 227 2.99 17.51 -14.80
N ASP A 228 1.71 17.19 -14.60
CA ASP A 228 1.19 15.83 -14.48
C ASP A 228 0.44 15.38 -15.74
N ASP A 229 0.70 15.94 -16.92
CA ASP A 229 -0.02 15.61 -18.14
C ASP A 229 0.08 14.11 -18.50
N PHE A 230 1.27 13.50 -18.34
CA PHE A 230 1.45 12.07 -18.57
C PHE A 230 0.73 11.20 -17.53
N GLU A 231 0.81 11.59 -16.27
CA GLU A 231 0.14 10.92 -15.15
C GLU A 231 -1.38 11.02 -15.28
N ALA A 232 -1.88 12.18 -15.69
CA ALA A 232 -3.31 12.41 -15.97
C ALA A 232 -3.78 11.53 -17.14
N ALA A 233 -3.01 11.45 -18.22
CA ALA A 233 -3.32 10.57 -19.36
C ALA A 233 -3.29 9.09 -18.94
N ALA A 234 -2.30 8.67 -18.13
CA ALA A 234 -2.22 7.31 -17.59
C ALA A 234 -3.41 6.99 -16.67
N HIS A 235 -3.82 7.93 -15.83
CA HIS A 235 -4.98 7.80 -14.96
C HIS A 235 -6.29 7.64 -15.76
N ILE A 236 -6.51 8.50 -16.77
CA ILE A 236 -7.68 8.42 -17.67
C ILE A 236 -7.70 7.07 -18.38
N SER A 237 -6.55 6.62 -18.92
CA SER A 237 -6.46 5.33 -19.59
C SER A 237 -6.78 4.17 -18.63
N ALA A 238 -6.29 4.22 -17.39
CA ALA A 238 -6.54 3.18 -16.39
C ALA A 238 -8.03 3.14 -15.97
N ARG A 239 -8.66 4.29 -15.79
CA ARG A 239 -10.11 4.40 -15.54
C ARG A 239 -10.93 3.85 -16.68
N SER A 240 -10.63 4.27 -17.90
CA SER A 240 -11.33 3.78 -19.12
C SER A 240 -11.18 2.27 -19.27
N ALA A 241 -10.00 1.70 -18.96
CA ALA A 241 -9.78 0.27 -18.98
C ALA A 241 -10.56 -0.48 -17.88
N ALA A 242 -10.91 0.19 -16.78
CA ALA A 242 -11.79 -0.32 -15.74
C ALA A 242 -13.29 -0.08 -16.04
N GLY A 243 -13.65 0.75 -17.03
CA GLY A 243 -15.03 1.01 -17.39
C GLY A 243 -15.67 2.22 -16.66
N VAL A 244 -14.84 3.14 -16.13
CA VAL A 244 -15.28 4.34 -15.39
C VAL A 244 -14.65 5.63 -15.92
#